data_f8b250512242b45044b1e9488c45b76a
#
_entry.id   f8b250512242b45044b1e9488c45b76a
#
_cell.length_a   1.000
_cell.length_b   1.000
_cell.length_c   1.000
_cell.angle_alpha   90.00
_cell.angle_beta   90.00
_cell.angle_gamma   90.00
#
_symmetry.space_group_name_H-M   'P 1'
#
loop_
_entity.id
_entity.type
_entity.pdbx_description
1 polymer ?
#
loop_
_entity_poly.entity_id
_entity_poly.type
_entity_poly.pdbx_seq_one_letter_code
_entity_poly.pdbx_strand_id
1 'polypeptide(L)'
;MKKQYFLLLLPFYIFAVFYLAITTPLSPHEAKLLYISHNVASVLMHWSSGLLPGFIGLRIFFVLLGFLSIWFFYKLSRRHFEKRGDAYLATFVFMLLPGIITASTLANVGIIVLPLVLLFILLYEEKKMIFLPFIMLVLFFVHEASILFFVALLLYGIIYKDKRLAIAASAFLLVFIYLAKGIAIGGRPSGHFAEIFGLYAALFSPLVFLYFFYTMYRILLRGKKNLIWYISFTAFAFSLLLSIRQRIYLTDVAPYVLGAVLLMIDQYNQSLRVRLPQFQTWYRRGFYIVTASLILSALLIIFHKVTYDMSSNPQKHFAKRIYQPYYLAKELKSKNRHCYDTKNQRERYQLRYYGIRSCRNDR
;
A
#
# COMPACT_ATOMS: atom_id res chain seq x y z
N MET A 1 13.30 19.83 -2.00
CA MET A 1 12.23 20.45 -2.84
C MET A 1 11.77 21.76 -2.22
N LYS A 2 11.48 22.82 -3.00
CA LYS A 2 10.92 24.07 -2.46
C LYS A 2 9.42 23.90 -2.16
N LYS A 3 8.90 24.60 -1.12
CA LYS A 3 7.48 24.57 -0.72
C LYS A 3 6.52 24.87 -1.88
N GLN A 4 6.89 25.85 -2.71
CA GLN A 4 6.07 26.27 -3.86
C GLN A 4 5.77 25.13 -4.84
N TYR A 5 6.79 24.34 -5.21
CA TYR A 5 6.60 23.18 -6.11
C TYR A 5 5.74 22.08 -5.48
N PHE A 6 5.91 21.85 -4.17
CA PHE A 6 5.07 20.87 -3.47
C PHE A 6 3.59 21.31 -3.46
N LEU A 7 3.33 22.57 -3.14
CA LEU A 7 1.97 23.11 -3.11
C LEU A 7 1.32 23.15 -4.50
N LEU A 8 2.10 23.36 -5.56
CA LEU A 8 1.60 23.32 -6.93
C LEU A 8 1.22 21.89 -7.36
N LEU A 9 1.99 20.89 -6.96
CA LEU A 9 1.76 19.48 -7.34
C LEU A 9 0.63 18.82 -6.54
N LEU A 10 0.35 19.30 -5.34
CA LEU A 10 -0.68 18.73 -4.47
C LEU A 10 -2.09 18.73 -5.09
N PRO A 11 -2.60 19.83 -5.69
CA PRO A 11 -3.90 19.83 -6.36
C PRO A 11 -3.97 18.84 -7.53
N PHE A 12 -2.90 18.71 -8.32
CA PHE A 12 -2.85 17.73 -9.41
C PHE A 12 -2.94 16.29 -8.90
N TYR A 13 -2.27 15.99 -7.78
CA TYR A 13 -2.37 14.68 -7.15
C TYR A 13 -3.79 14.41 -6.63
N ILE A 14 -4.41 15.38 -5.94
CA ILE A 14 -5.79 15.27 -5.44
C ILE A 14 -6.74 15.02 -6.61
N PHE A 15 -6.62 15.80 -7.68
CA PHE A 15 -7.43 15.61 -8.89
C PHE A 15 -7.23 14.22 -9.50
N ALA A 16 -5.98 13.74 -9.63
CA ALA A 16 -5.68 12.42 -10.17
C ALA A 16 -6.30 11.29 -9.35
N VAL A 17 -6.21 11.35 -8.00
CA VAL A 17 -6.80 10.35 -7.10
C VAL A 17 -8.32 10.34 -7.23
N PHE A 18 -8.98 11.48 -7.23
CA PHE A 18 -10.44 11.57 -7.43
C PHE A 18 -10.85 11.08 -8.82
N TYR A 19 -10.13 11.50 -9.86
CA TYR A 19 -10.36 11.01 -11.23
C TYR A 19 -10.31 9.49 -11.30
N LEU A 20 -9.27 8.87 -10.74
CA LEU A 20 -9.14 7.42 -10.69
C LEU A 20 -10.26 6.77 -9.88
N ALA A 21 -10.60 7.32 -8.71
CA ALA A 21 -11.65 6.76 -7.86
C ALA A 21 -13.04 6.78 -8.53
N ILE A 22 -13.30 7.77 -9.39
CA ILE A 22 -14.57 7.93 -10.11
C ILE A 22 -14.60 7.08 -11.39
N THR A 23 -13.50 7.04 -12.15
CA THR A 23 -13.50 6.48 -13.50
C THR A 23 -13.09 5.02 -13.59
N THR A 24 -12.34 4.51 -12.61
CA THR A 24 -11.88 3.12 -12.63
C THR A 24 -13.02 2.16 -12.30
N PRO A 25 -13.32 1.15 -13.14
CA PRO A 25 -14.35 0.15 -12.87
C PRO A 25 -14.03 -0.70 -11.64
N LEU A 26 -15.00 -1.47 -11.16
CA LEU A 26 -14.87 -2.32 -9.99
C LEU A 26 -13.75 -3.35 -10.16
N SER A 27 -12.78 -3.37 -9.26
CA SER A 27 -11.70 -4.35 -9.27
C SER A 27 -12.15 -5.71 -8.74
N PRO A 28 -11.46 -6.83 -9.09
CA PRO A 28 -11.79 -8.16 -8.54
C PRO A 28 -11.69 -8.23 -7.01
N HIS A 29 -10.80 -7.43 -6.42
CA HIS A 29 -10.64 -7.36 -4.96
C HIS A 29 -11.81 -6.63 -4.30
N GLU A 30 -12.23 -5.49 -4.84
CA GLU A 30 -13.40 -4.74 -4.38
C GLU A 30 -14.69 -5.55 -4.51
N ALA A 31 -14.85 -6.31 -5.61
CA ALA A 31 -15.99 -7.21 -5.78
C ALA A 31 -16.03 -8.29 -4.69
N LYS A 32 -14.87 -8.83 -4.29
CA LYS A 32 -14.79 -9.77 -3.15
C LYS A 32 -15.14 -9.08 -1.83
N LEU A 33 -14.64 -7.85 -1.60
CA LEU A 33 -14.98 -7.08 -0.40
C LEU A 33 -16.47 -6.79 -0.29
N LEU A 34 -17.11 -6.47 -1.41
CA LEU A 34 -18.52 -6.10 -1.45
C LEU A 34 -19.46 -7.30 -1.18
N TYR A 35 -19.13 -8.51 -1.66
CA TYR A 35 -20.08 -9.64 -1.66
C TYR A 35 -19.69 -10.82 -0.78
N ILE A 36 -18.43 -10.93 -0.35
CA ILE A 36 -17.97 -12.13 0.38
C ILE A 36 -17.31 -11.77 1.71
N SER A 37 -16.51 -10.71 1.74
CA SER A 37 -15.70 -10.42 2.91
C SER A 37 -16.52 -9.75 4.00
N HIS A 38 -16.22 -10.10 5.26
CA HIS A 38 -16.85 -9.53 6.46
C HIS A 38 -15.78 -8.85 7.33
N ASN A 39 -14.94 -8.02 6.71
CA ASN A 39 -13.88 -7.28 7.40
C ASN A 39 -14.19 -5.77 7.47
N VAL A 40 -13.36 -5.03 8.18
CA VAL A 40 -13.53 -3.58 8.36
C VAL A 40 -13.63 -2.84 7.01
N ALA A 41 -12.86 -3.26 6.01
CA ALA A 41 -12.93 -2.63 4.67
C ALA A 41 -14.29 -2.86 4.00
N SER A 42 -14.88 -4.07 4.15
CA SER A 42 -16.23 -4.36 3.65
C SER A 42 -17.26 -3.47 4.32
N VAL A 43 -17.22 -3.31 5.64
CA VAL A 43 -18.15 -2.45 6.38
C VAL A 43 -18.05 -0.99 5.91
N LEU A 44 -16.83 -0.45 5.82
CA LEU A 44 -16.62 0.90 5.32
C LEU A 44 -17.11 1.07 3.88
N MET A 45 -16.92 0.06 3.03
CA MET A 45 -17.38 0.08 1.65
C MET A 45 -18.91 0.11 1.54
N HIS A 46 -19.62 -0.66 2.38
CA HIS A 46 -21.08 -0.63 2.43
C HIS A 46 -21.60 0.72 2.95
N TRP A 47 -21.01 1.27 4.00
CA TRP A 47 -21.38 2.59 4.49
C TRP A 47 -21.16 3.68 3.43
N SER A 48 -20.00 3.66 2.76
CA SER A 48 -19.70 4.64 1.71
C SER A 48 -20.63 4.52 0.51
N SER A 49 -21.05 3.32 0.12
CA SER A 49 -21.97 3.10 -1.00
C SER A 49 -23.37 3.67 -0.75
N GLY A 50 -23.77 3.81 0.52
CA GLY A 50 -25.02 4.48 0.90
C GLY A 50 -24.96 6.00 0.84
N LEU A 51 -23.75 6.60 0.83
CA LEU A 51 -23.57 8.07 0.84
C LEU A 51 -23.56 8.67 -0.56
N LEU A 52 -22.90 8.02 -1.51
CA LEU A 52 -22.67 8.53 -2.86
C LEU A 52 -22.91 7.44 -3.92
N PRO A 53 -23.48 7.78 -5.08
CA PRO A 53 -23.70 6.85 -6.17
C PRO A 53 -22.40 6.52 -6.95
N GLY A 54 -22.38 5.40 -7.64
CA GLY A 54 -21.30 5.02 -8.54
C GLY A 54 -20.03 4.50 -7.85
N PHE A 55 -18.92 4.50 -8.57
CA PHE A 55 -17.66 3.95 -8.05
C PHE A 55 -17.07 4.76 -6.90
N ILE A 56 -17.28 6.07 -6.90
CA ILE A 56 -16.80 6.95 -5.81
C ILE A 56 -17.48 6.59 -4.49
N GLY A 57 -18.77 6.21 -4.53
CA GLY A 57 -19.50 5.76 -3.36
C GLY A 57 -18.86 4.57 -2.66
N LEU A 58 -18.21 3.66 -3.40
CA LEU A 58 -17.50 2.53 -2.82
C LEU A 58 -16.16 2.92 -2.19
N ARG A 59 -15.60 4.09 -2.55
CA ARG A 59 -14.17 4.42 -2.35
C ARG A 59 -13.89 5.64 -1.50
N ILE A 60 -14.89 6.49 -1.23
CA ILE A 60 -14.66 7.81 -0.61
C ILE A 60 -13.90 7.72 0.72
N PHE A 61 -14.22 6.77 1.60
CA PHE A 61 -13.50 6.60 2.86
C PHE A 61 -12.04 6.18 2.65
N PHE A 62 -11.76 5.35 1.63
CA PHE A 62 -10.39 4.93 1.31
C PHE A 62 -9.57 6.07 0.72
N VAL A 63 -10.18 6.94 -0.09
CA VAL A 63 -9.57 8.19 -0.58
C VAL A 63 -9.21 9.11 0.60
N LEU A 64 -10.11 9.30 1.54
CA LEU A 64 -9.87 10.11 2.73
C LEU A 64 -8.75 9.54 3.61
N LEU A 65 -8.72 8.22 3.81
CA LEU A 65 -7.65 7.53 4.54
C LEU A 65 -6.30 7.63 3.79
N GLY A 66 -6.33 7.66 2.46
CA GLY A 66 -5.15 7.93 1.64
C GLY A 66 -4.57 9.31 1.91
N PHE A 67 -5.40 10.36 1.90
CA PHE A 67 -4.97 11.72 2.25
C PHE A 67 -4.51 11.84 3.70
N LEU A 68 -5.17 11.16 4.62
CA LEU A 68 -4.76 11.09 6.03
C LEU A 68 -3.37 10.44 6.16
N SER A 69 -3.10 9.39 5.40
CA SER A 69 -1.78 8.73 5.36
C SER A 69 -0.69 9.68 4.88
N ILE A 70 -0.95 10.45 3.82
CA ILE A 70 -0.01 11.46 3.30
C ILE A 70 0.23 12.54 4.35
N TRP A 71 -0.80 12.99 5.03
CA TRP A 71 -0.68 14.00 6.08
C TRP A 71 0.15 13.51 7.27
N PHE A 72 -0.09 12.27 7.76
CA PHE A 72 0.73 11.69 8.83
C PHE A 72 2.17 11.46 8.38
N PHE A 73 2.37 11.00 7.14
CA PHE A 73 3.72 10.83 6.59
C PHE A 73 4.46 12.18 6.46
N TYR A 74 3.76 13.23 6.04
CA TYR A 74 4.33 14.57 6.02
C TYR A 74 4.71 15.06 7.42
N LYS A 75 3.84 14.88 8.42
CA LYS A 75 4.17 15.24 9.82
C LYS A 75 5.38 14.47 10.33
N LEU A 76 5.44 13.17 10.07
CA LEU A 76 6.56 12.32 10.44
C LEU A 76 7.86 12.78 9.74
N SER A 77 7.80 13.07 8.44
CA SER A 77 8.93 13.59 7.68
C SER A 77 9.42 14.95 8.19
N ARG A 78 8.48 15.83 8.55
CA ARG A 78 8.80 17.13 9.14
C ARG A 78 9.53 17.04 10.48
N ARG A 79 9.27 15.98 11.22
CA ARG A 79 9.93 15.73 12.50
C ARG A 79 11.30 15.08 12.31
N HIS A 80 11.40 14.19 11.34
CA HIS A 80 12.63 13.45 11.08
C HIS A 80 13.71 14.29 10.41
N PHE A 81 13.34 15.17 9.48
CA PHE A 81 14.29 16.00 8.72
C PHE A 81 14.42 17.40 9.29
N GLU A 82 15.65 17.87 9.51
CA GLU A 82 15.93 19.25 9.89
C GLU A 82 15.50 20.24 8.79
N LYS A 83 15.81 19.90 7.52
CA LYS A 83 15.46 20.75 6.37
C LYS A 83 14.06 20.48 5.89
N ARG A 84 13.22 21.53 5.84
CA ARG A 84 11.85 21.45 5.29
C ARG A 84 11.79 20.91 3.87
N GLY A 85 12.81 21.20 3.05
CA GLY A 85 12.90 20.74 1.66
C GLY A 85 12.98 19.22 1.53
N ASP A 86 13.64 18.54 2.48
CA ASP A 86 13.78 17.08 2.48
C ASP A 86 12.47 16.42 2.90
N ALA A 87 11.74 17.04 3.84
CA ALA A 87 10.41 16.56 4.20
C ALA A 87 9.40 16.66 3.04
N TYR A 88 9.44 17.76 2.28
CA TYR A 88 8.61 17.88 1.06
C TYR A 88 9.01 16.86 0.00
N LEU A 89 10.32 16.59 -0.16
CA LEU A 89 10.81 15.60 -1.11
C LEU A 89 10.36 14.19 -0.71
N ALA A 90 10.50 13.82 0.56
CA ALA A 90 10.07 12.52 1.06
C ALA A 90 8.56 12.32 0.87
N THR A 91 7.75 13.34 1.19
CA THR A 91 6.29 13.27 1.02
C THR A 91 5.92 13.18 -0.46
N PHE A 92 6.59 13.91 -1.34
CA PHE A 92 6.38 13.84 -2.78
C PHE A 92 6.69 12.44 -3.34
N VAL A 93 7.84 11.86 -2.97
CA VAL A 93 8.17 10.47 -3.35
C VAL A 93 7.13 9.50 -2.83
N PHE A 94 6.69 9.64 -1.58
CA PHE A 94 5.66 8.79 -0.96
C PHE A 94 4.32 8.88 -1.72
N MET A 95 3.85 10.08 -2.05
CA MET A 95 2.61 10.29 -2.81
C MET A 95 2.63 9.64 -4.18
N LEU A 96 3.78 9.68 -4.87
CA LEU A 96 3.93 9.13 -6.22
C LEU A 96 4.15 7.62 -6.25
N LEU A 97 4.33 6.96 -5.12
CA LEU A 97 4.43 5.50 -5.12
C LEU A 97 3.20 4.86 -5.76
N PRO A 98 3.39 3.96 -6.74
CA PRO A 98 2.30 3.18 -7.32
C PRO A 98 1.38 2.55 -6.30
N GLY A 99 1.98 2.03 -5.21
CA GLY A 99 1.24 1.44 -4.10
C GLY A 99 0.35 2.43 -3.34
N ILE A 100 0.77 3.68 -3.16
CA ILE A 100 -0.03 4.71 -2.48
C ILE A 100 -1.17 5.18 -3.39
N ILE A 101 -0.90 5.42 -4.67
CA ILE A 101 -1.93 5.83 -5.64
C ILE A 101 -3.02 4.75 -5.71
N THR A 102 -2.64 3.49 -5.91
CA THR A 102 -3.61 2.39 -6.03
C THR A 102 -4.37 2.12 -4.73
N ALA A 103 -3.68 2.17 -3.58
CA ALA A 103 -4.31 1.97 -2.28
C ALA A 103 -5.29 3.09 -1.93
N SER A 104 -5.01 4.33 -2.33
CA SER A 104 -5.90 5.48 -2.09
C SER A 104 -7.10 5.52 -3.04
N THR A 105 -7.03 4.86 -4.20
CA THR A 105 -8.07 4.91 -5.22
C THR A 105 -8.97 3.69 -5.27
N LEU A 106 -8.54 2.57 -4.71
CA LEU A 106 -9.30 1.31 -4.66
C LEU A 106 -9.56 0.90 -3.21
N ALA A 107 -10.74 0.35 -2.95
CA ALA A 107 -11.08 -0.14 -1.61
C ALA A 107 -10.20 -1.34 -1.22
N ASN A 108 -9.42 -1.20 -0.15
CA ASN A 108 -8.57 -2.27 0.39
C ASN A 108 -8.26 -2.06 1.88
N VAL A 109 -7.90 -3.13 2.58
CA VAL A 109 -7.56 -3.07 4.02
C VAL A 109 -6.25 -2.31 4.25
N GLY A 110 -5.31 -2.39 3.32
CA GLY A 110 -3.98 -1.79 3.48
C GLY A 110 -4.02 -0.28 3.73
N ILE A 111 -4.94 0.46 3.06
CA ILE A 111 -5.07 1.90 3.28
C ILE A 111 -5.71 2.26 4.62
N ILE A 112 -6.37 1.32 5.29
CA ILE A 112 -6.88 1.51 6.67
C ILE A 112 -5.73 1.34 7.66
N VAL A 113 -4.88 0.35 7.44
CA VAL A 113 -3.73 0.03 8.31
C VAL A 113 -2.64 1.10 8.22
N LEU A 114 -2.38 1.61 7.03
CA LEU A 114 -1.26 2.54 6.78
C LEU A 114 -1.29 3.80 7.66
N PRO A 115 -2.38 4.57 7.75
CA PRO A 115 -2.42 5.75 8.61
C PRO A 115 -2.29 5.40 10.10
N LEU A 116 -2.78 4.23 10.53
CA LEU A 116 -2.64 3.76 11.91
C LEU A 116 -1.18 3.47 12.26
N VAL A 117 -0.44 2.82 11.35
CA VAL A 117 1.00 2.56 11.53
C VAL A 117 1.79 3.87 11.55
N LEU A 118 1.51 4.80 10.64
CA LEU A 118 2.17 6.11 10.60
C LEU A 118 1.85 6.94 11.86
N LEU A 119 0.59 6.91 12.32
CA LEU A 119 0.17 7.57 13.55
C LEU A 119 0.86 6.96 14.77
N PHE A 120 0.97 5.63 14.84
CA PHE A 120 1.69 4.94 15.91
C PHE A 120 3.14 5.43 15.99
N ILE A 121 3.85 5.44 14.87
CA ILE A 121 5.25 5.89 14.80
C ILE A 121 5.35 7.36 15.23
N LEU A 122 4.46 8.22 14.75
CA LEU A 122 4.42 9.63 15.10
C LEU A 122 4.22 9.85 16.61
N LEU A 123 3.25 9.17 17.23
CA LEU A 123 2.97 9.29 18.65
C LEU A 123 4.07 8.67 19.51
N TYR A 124 4.72 7.61 19.04
CA TYR A 124 5.88 7.03 19.71
C TYR A 124 7.05 8.03 19.73
N GLU A 125 7.36 8.68 18.61
CA GLU A 125 8.38 9.74 18.54
C GLU A 125 8.01 10.98 19.37
N GLU A 126 6.71 11.28 19.51
CA GLU A 126 6.20 12.35 20.38
C GLU A 126 6.16 11.96 21.87
N LYS A 127 6.59 10.75 22.21
CA LYS A 127 6.54 10.21 23.59
C LYS A 127 5.13 10.19 24.19
N LYS A 128 4.09 10.18 23.38
CA LYS A 128 2.68 10.10 23.80
C LYS A 128 2.28 8.65 24.05
N MET A 129 2.91 8.01 25.00
CA MET A 129 2.82 6.57 25.26
C MET A 129 1.40 6.09 25.61
N ILE A 130 0.56 6.96 26.16
CA ILE A 130 -0.80 6.61 26.63
C ILE A 130 -1.73 6.20 25.48
N PHE A 131 -1.51 6.73 24.26
CA PHE A 131 -2.33 6.42 23.07
C PHE A 131 -1.89 5.17 22.30
N LEU A 132 -0.66 4.70 22.54
CA LEU A 132 -0.09 3.57 21.78
C LEU A 132 -0.88 2.26 21.96
N PRO A 133 -1.27 1.84 23.19
CA PRO A 133 -2.06 0.62 23.36
C PRO A 133 -3.40 0.67 22.64
N PHE A 134 -4.03 1.84 22.54
CA PHE A 134 -5.28 2.01 21.79
C PHE A 134 -5.08 1.78 20.30
N ILE A 135 -4.02 2.35 19.68
CA ILE A 135 -3.72 2.13 18.28
C ILE A 135 -3.34 0.66 18.04
N MET A 136 -2.57 0.05 18.96
CA MET A 136 -2.25 -1.37 18.88
C MET A 136 -3.51 -2.23 18.91
N LEU A 137 -4.47 -1.89 19.77
CA LEU A 137 -5.76 -2.57 19.86
C LEU A 137 -6.55 -2.45 18.53
N VAL A 138 -6.62 -1.25 17.97
CA VAL A 138 -7.29 -1.04 16.68
C VAL A 138 -6.61 -1.85 15.57
N LEU A 139 -5.28 -1.82 15.46
CA LEU A 139 -4.52 -2.61 14.48
C LEU A 139 -4.75 -4.11 14.64
N PHE A 140 -4.85 -4.60 15.88
CA PHE A 140 -5.14 -6.00 16.18
C PHE A 140 -6.49 -6.47 15.60
N PHE A 141 -7.53 -5.63 15.66
CA PHE A 141 -8.84 -5.97 15.13
C PHE A 141 -8.98 -5.72 13.63
N VAL A 142 -8.23 -4.79 13.06
CA VAL A 142 -8.36 -4.40 11.64
C VAL A 142 -7.84 -5.49 10.72
N HIS A 143 -6.67 -6.10 11.02
CA HIS A 143 -6.05 -7.04 10.10
C HIS A 143 -5.11 -8.04 10.77
N GLU A 144 -5.17 -9.30 10.35
CA GLU A 144 -4.35 -10.39 10.88
C GLU A 144 -2.84 -10.20 10.60
N ALA A 145 -2.48 -9.56 9.48
CA ALA A 145 -1.08 -9.25 9.18
C ALA A 145 -0.43 -8.25 10.15
N SER A 146 -1.21 -7.63 11.06
CA SER A 146 -0.67 -6.81 12.15
C SER A 146 0.24 -7.58 13.11
N ILE A 147 0.23 -8.90 13.07
CA ILE A 147 1.20 -9.73 13.79
C ILE A 147 2.65 -9.35 13.43
N LEU A 148 2.92 -9.01 12.16
CA LEU A 148 4.25 -8.58 11.70
C LEU A 148 4.68 -7.26 12.36
N PHE A 149 3.71 -6.36 12.56
CA PHE A 149 3.94 -5.11 13.25
C PHE A 149 4.30 -5.35 14.73
N PHE A 150 3.55 -6.22 15.43
CA PHE A 150 3.86 -6.55 16.83
C PHE A 150 5.18 -7.27 16.98
N VAL A 151 5.56 -8.15 16.06
CA VAL A 151 6.89 -8.78 16.05
C VAL A 151 7.98 -7.71 15.88
N ALA A 152 7.79 -6.74 15.00
CA ALA A 152 8.74 -5.63 14.82
C ALA A 152 8.87 -4.77 16.08
N LEU A 153 7.76 -4.47 16.76
CA LEU A 153 7.76 -3.71 18.02
C LEU A 153 8.46 -4.48 19.13
N LEU A 154 8.24 -5.79 19.23
CA LEU A 154 8.89 -6.64 20.23
C LEU A 154 10.41 -6.65 19.99
N LEU A 155 10.86 -6.88 18.77
CA LEU A 155 12.30 -6.86 18.41
C LEU A 155 12.93 -5.51 18.75
N TYR A 156 12.26 -4.42 18.38
CA TYR A 156 12.74 -3.07 18.70
C TYR A 156 12.81 -2.84 20.22
N GLY A 157 11.74 -3.20 20.94
CA GLY A 157 11.66 -3.02 22.40
C GLY A 157 12.72 -3.80 23.17
N ILE A 158 13.05 -5.03 22.74
CA ILE A 158 14.12 -5.84 23.32
C ILE A 158 15.49 -5.19 23.08
N ILE A 159 15.77 -4.81 21.84
CA ILE A 159 17.11 -4.30 21.44
C ILE A 159 17.38 -2.92 22.05
N TYR A 160 16.37 -2.05 22.11
CA TYR A 160 16.51 -0.71 22.69
C TYR A 160 16.14 -0.64 24.18
N LYS A 161 15.87 -1.81 24.80
CA LYS A 161 15.50 -1.93 26.24
C LYS A 161 14.27 -1.12 26.63
N ASP A 162 13.35 -0.86 25.69
CA ASP A 162 12.06 -0.25 25.97
C ASP A 162 11.08 -1.31 26.51
N LYS A 163 11.14 -1.53 27.83
CA LYS A 163 10.34 -2.55 28.50
C LYS A 163 8.83 -2.36 28.30
N ARG A 164 8.35 -1.12 28.26
CA ARG A 164 6.91 -0.82 28.09
C ARG A 164 6.42 -1.29 26.72
N LEU A 165 7.17 -0.94 25.69
CA LEU A 165 6.84 -1.35 24.31
C LEU A 165 6.97 -2.87 24.14
N ALA A 166 8.02 -3.49 24.68
CA ALA A 166 8.23 -4.93 24.60
C ALA A 166 7.10 -5.71 25.30
N ILE A 167 6.71 -5.30 26.52
CA ILE A 167 5.61 -5.94 27.27
C ILE A 167 4.29 -5.79 26.51
N ALA A 168 3.95 -4.59 26.02
CA ALA A 168 2.74 -4.38 25.24
C ALA A 168 2.72 -5.23 23.96
N ALA A 169 3.81 -5.24 23.21
CA ALA A 169 3.91 -6.04 21.98
C ALA A 169 3.80 -7.54 22.26
N SER A 170 4.47 -8.05 23.32
CA SER A 170 4.38 -9.47 23.70
C SER A 170 2.97 -9.86 24.15
N ALA A 171 2.27 -9.00 24.90
CA ALA A 171 0.89 -9.25 25.29
C ALA A 171 -0.04 -9.41 24.05
N PHE A 172 0.05 -8.52 23.08
CA PHE A 172 -0.72 -8.65 21.83
C PHE A 172 -0.33 -9.90 21.03
N LEU A 173 0.96 -10.25 20.95
CA LEU A 173 1.39 -11.49 20.31
C LEU A 173 0.84 -12.73 20.98
N LEU A 174 0.84 -12.80 22.31
CA LEU A 174 0.24 -13.91 23.05
C LEU A 174 -1.26 -14.03 22.77
N VAL A 175 -1.98 -12.89 22.72
CA VAL A 175 -3.40 -12.89 22.35
C VAL A 175 -3.61 -13.36 20.89
N PHE A 176 -2.75 -12.99 19.95
CA PHE A 176 -2.79 -13.52 18.58
C PHE A 176 -2.63 -15.04 18.54
N ILE A 177 -1.68 -15.57 19.29
CA ILE A 177 -1.43 -17.01 19.37
C ILE A 177 -2.64 -17.72 20.04
N TYR A 178 -3.14 -17.18 21.14
CA TYR A 178 -4.28 -17.75 21.87
C TYR A 178 -5.54 -17.81 21.01
N LEU A 179 -5.84 -16.76 20.24
CA LEU A 179 -7.01 -16.70 19.36
C LEU A 179 -6.78 -17.42 18.02
N ALA A 180 -5.62 -18.08 17.82
CA ALA A 180 -5.20 -18.67 16.56
C ALA A 180 -5.35 -17.70 15.37
N LYS A 181 -5.25 -16.39 15.63
CA LYS A 181 -5.21 -15.34 14.61
C LYS A 181 -3.80 -15.25 14.04
N GLY A 182 -3.69 -14.69 12.87
CA GLY A 182 -2.43 -14.44 12.21
C GLY A 182 -2.37 -15.04 10.82
N ILE A 183 -1.21 -14.92 10.18
CA ILE A 183 -1.01 -15.42 8.83
C ILE A 183 -1.01 -16.96 8.87
N ALA A 184 -2.03 -17.56 8.29
CA ALA A 184 -2.10 -19.02 8.17
C ALA A 184 -0.89 -19.51 7.34
N ILE A 185 -0.02 -20.30 7.96
CA ILE A 185 1.15 -20.87 7.30
C ILE A 185 0.74 -22.25 6.76
N GLY A 186 0.54 -22.32 5.46
CA GLY A 186 0.10 -23.53 4.78
C GLY A 186 0.76 -23.70 3.40
N GLY A 187 0.34 -24.73 2.68
CA GLY A 187 0.78 -24.98 1.31
C GLY A 187 2.09 -25.77 1.19
N ARG A 188 2.38 -26.18 -0.04
CA ARG A 188 3.65 -26.83 -0.43
C ARG A 188 4.62 -25.75 -0.92
N PRO A 189 5.94 -25.91 -0.74
CA PRO A 189 6.92 -24.98 -1.31
C PRO A 189 6.70 -24.85 -2.83
N SER A 190 6.29 -23.68 -3.28
CA SER A 190 5.90 -23.44 -4.69
C SER A 190 6.66 -22.30 -5.35
N GLY A 191 7.66 -21.74 -4.63
CA GLY A 191 8.58 -20.77 -5.23
C GLY A 191 7.96 -19.43 -5.63
N HIS A 192 6.97 -18.91 -4.88
CA HIS A 192 6.36 -17.57 -5.13
C HIS A 192 7.30 -16.40 -4.82
N PHE A 193 8.57 -16.65 -4.53
CA PHE A 193 9.54 -15.61 -4.20
C PHE A 193 9.71 -14.58 -5.32
N ALA A 194 9.85 -15.02 -6.57
CA ALA A 194 9.97 -14.11 -7.71
C ALA A 194 8.67 -13.29 -7.92
N GLU A 195 7.50 -13.89 -7.66
CA GLU A 195 6.21 -13.20 -7.74
C GLU A 195 6.14 -12.05 -6.73
N ILE A 196 6.46 -12.31 -5.45
CA ILE A 196 6.40 -11.26 -4.41
C ILE A 196 7.45 -10.18 -4.64
N PHE A 197 8.63 -10.54 -5.12
CA PHE A 197 9.68 -9.59 -5.45
C PHE A 197 9.26 -8.65 -6.60
N GLY A 198 8.65 -9.21 -7.65
CA GLY A 198 8.05 -8.43 -8.74
C GLY A 198 6.90 -7.53 -8.28
N LEU A 199 6.07 -8.00 -7.33
CA LEU A 199 5.00 -7.18 -6.74
C LEU A 199 5.54 -6.01 -5.92
N TYR A 200 6.64 -6.17 -5.18
CA TYR A 200 7.31 -5.05 -4.52
C TYR A 200 7.88 -4.05 -5.53
N ALA A 201 8.45 -4.53 -6.65
CA ALA A 201 8.89 -3.65 -7.72
C ALA A 201 7.72 -2.86 -8.34
N ALA A 202 6.54 -3.45 -8.45
CA ALA A 202 5.33 -2.76 -8.88
C ALA A 202 4.80 -1.77 -7.83
N LEU A 203 4.91 -2.09 -6.53
CA LEU A 203 4.47 -1.24 -5.41
C LEU A 203 5.27 0.06 -5.31
N PHE A 204 6.60 -0.04 -5.45
CA PHE A 204 7.54 1.07 -5.30
C PHE A 204 7.90 1.76 -6.62
N SER A 205 7.74 1.17 -7.76
CA SER A 205 8.43 1.33 -9.04
C SER A 205 9.78 0.58 -9.05
N PRO A 206 10.19 -0.01 -10.19
CA PRO A 206 11.35 -0.91 -10.22
C PRO A 206 12.65 -0.33 -9.66
N LEU A 207 13.03 0.89 -10.08
CA LEU A 207 14.28 1.51 -9.62
C LEU A 207 14.18 2.00 -8.16
N VAL A 208 13.01 2.46 -7.73
CA VAL A 208 12.77 2.85 -6.32
C VAL A 208 12.83 1.62 -5.43
N PHE A 209 12.33 0.46 -5.87
CA PHE A 209 12.41 -0.79 -5.14
C PHE A 209 13.87 -1.26 -4.96
N LEU A 210 14.68 -1.19 -6.01
CA LEU A 210 16.10 -1.50 -5.90
C LEU A 210 16.81 -0.58 -4.88
N TYR A 211 16.45 0.69 -4.88
CA TYR A 211 16.98 1.64 -3.91
C TYR A 211 16.45 1.39 -2.49
N PHE A 212 15.19 0.98 -2.33
CA PHE A 212 14.63 0.53 -1.07
C PHE A 212 15.41 -0.68 -0.53
N PHE A 213 15.61 -1.71 -1.36
CA PHE A 213 16.36 -2.91 -0.98
C PHE A 213 17.78 -2.55 -0.53
N TYR A 214 18.48 -1.74 -1.32
CA TYR A 214 19.80 -1.22 -0.95
C TYR A 214 19.79 -0.47 0.38
N THR A 215 18.79 0.36 0.62
CA THR A 215 18.66 1.14 1.87
C THR A 215 18.46 0.21 3.07
N MET A 216 17.55 -0.76 2.97
CA MET A 216 17.29 -1.75 4.02
C MET A 216 18.55 -2.55 4.36
N TYR A 217 19.25 -3.04 3.34
CA TYR A 217 20.51 -3.78 3.47
C TYR A 217 21.62 -2.92 4.10
N ARG A 218 21.78 -1.69 3.64
CA ARG A 218 22.83 -0.79 4.16
C ARG A 218 22.59 -0.44 5.63
N ILE A 219 21.35 -0.15 6.03
CA ILE A 219 21.01 0.12 7.43
C ILE A 219 21.21 -1.13 8.29
N LEU A 220 20.88 -2.32 7.76
CA LEU A 220 21.13 -3.59 8.46
C LEU A 220 22.59 -3.75 8.85
N LEU A 221 23.53 -3.45 7.92
CA LEU A 221 24.96 -3.67 8.14
C LEU A 221 25.64 -2.56 8.94
N ARG A 222 25.31 -1.29 8.66
CA ARG A 222 26.11 -0.14 9.13
C ARG A 222 25.30 1.04 9.65
N GLY A 223 23.97 1.02 9.52
CA GLY A 223 23.11 2.15 9.88
C GLY A 223 22.58 2.09 11.31
N LYS A 224 22.09 3.25 11.80
CA LYS A 224 21.28 3.31 13.02
C LYS A 224 19.88 2.81 12.71
N LYS A 225 19.47 1.74 13.39
CA LYS A 225 18.18 1.08 13.20
C LYS A 225 17.14 1.80 14.06
N ASN A 226 16.23 2.54 13.45
CA ASN A 226 15.10 3.18 14.13
C ASN A 226 13.83 2.31 14.06
N LEU A 227 12.76 2.75 14.73
CA LEU A 227 11.48 2.02 14.76
C LEU A 227 10.92 1.76 13.35
N ILE A 228 11.01 2.75 12.44
CA ILE A 228 10.54 2.61 11.05
C ILE A 228 11.28 1.48 10.34
N TRP A 229 12.60 1.39 10.57
CA TRP A 229 13.42 0.33 9.99
C TRP A 229 12.96 -1.06 10.48
N TYR A 230 12.73 -1.22 11.80
CA TYR A 230 12.26 -2.51 12.33
C TYR A 230 10.92 -2.91 11.75
N ILE A 231 9.95 -1.99 11.69
CA ILE A 231 8.63 -2.27 11.11
C ILE A 231 8.76 -2.66 9.65
N SER A 232 9.50 -1.88 8.85
CA SER A 232 9.62 -2.11 7.41
C SER A 232 10.46 -3.34 7.08
N PHE A 233 11.58 -3.54 7.77
CA PHE A 233 12.47 -4.68 7.55
C PHE A 233 11.82 -5.99 7.97
N THR A 234 11.16 -6.04 9.12
CA THR A 234 10.46 -7.23 9.60
C THR A 234 9.37 -7.63 8.63
N ALA A 235 8.51 -6.70 8.22
CA ALA A 235 7.44 -6.97 7.26
C ALA A 235 7.99 -7.45 5.91
N PHE A 236 9.03 -6.80 5.41
CA PHE A 236 9.69 -7.18 4.15
C PHE A 236 10.35 -8.57 4.25
N ALA A 237 11.18 -8.82 5.27
CA ALA A 237 11.87 -10.09 5.45
C ALA A 237 10.91 -11.26 5.64
N PHE A 238 9.89 -11.10 6.50
CA PHE A 238 8.89 -12.15 6.71
C PHE A 238 8.04 -12.41 5.46
N SER A 239 7.68 -11.38 4.70
CA SER A 239 6.95 -11.58 3.44
C SER A 239 7.77 -12.38 2.42
N LEU A 240 9.08 -12.11 2.33
CA LEU A 240 9.98 -12.90 1.46
C LEU A 240 10.12 -14.35 1.96
N LEU A 241 10.32 -14.56 3.26
CA LEU A 241 10.42 -15.89 3.83
C LEU A 241 9.15 -16.72 3.63
N LEU A 242 7.99 -16.13 3.93
CA LEU A 242 6.72 -16.83 3.76
C LEU A 242 6.39 -17.09 2.28
N SER A 243 6.87 -16.26 1.35
CA SER A 243 6.64 -16.44 -0.10
C SER A 243 7.34 -17.66 -0.68
N ILE A 244 8.32 -18.21 0.02
CA ILE A 244 8.97 -19.50 -0.38
C ILE A 244 7.95 -20.64 -0.29
N ARG A 245 7.05 -20.57 0.69
CA ARG A 245 6.10 -21.65 1.00
C ARG A 245 4.69 -21.39 0.47
N GLN A 246 4.22 -20.13 0.56
CA GLN A 246 2.85 -19.77 0.23
C GLN A 246 2.75 -18.45 -0.52
N ARG A 247 1.64 -18.26 -1.23
CA ARG A 247 1.33 -17.00 -1.88
C ARG A 247 0.86 -15.96 -0.85
N ILE A 248 1.52 -14.82 -0.82
CA ILE A 248 1.19 -13.69 0.06
C ILE A 248 0.52 -12.59 -0.75
N TYR A 249 -0.52 -11.99 -0.17
CA TYR A 249 -1.11 -10.79 -0.73
C TYR A 249 -0.31 -9.57 -0.29
N LEU A 250 0.26 -8.86 -1.25
CA LEU A 250 1.09 -7.68 -0.97
C LEU A 250 0.30 -6.57 -0.24
N THR A 251 -1.01 -6.46 -0.48
CA THR A 251 -1.91 -5.52 0.20
C THR A 251 -1.86 -5.63 1.73
N ASP A 252 -1.55 -6.83 2.24
CA ASP A 252 -1.56 -7.12 3.68
C ASP A 252 -0.26 -6.64 4.35
N VAL A 253 0.83 -6.63 3.59
CA VAL A 253 2.19 -6.32 4.08
C VAL A 253 2.66 -4.91 3.70
N ALA A 254 2.20 -4.40 2.57
CA ALA A 254 2.59 -3.09 2.04
C ALA A 254 2.50 -1.93 3.05
N PRO A 255 1.45 -1.82 3.89
CA PRO A 255 1.32 -0.71 4.84
C PRO A 255 2.50 -0.56 5.78
N TYR A 256 3.14 -1.67 6.14
CA TYR A 256 4.28 -1.67 7.06
C TYR A 256 5.59 -1.30 6.37
N VAL A 257 5.68 -1.50 5.06
CA VAL A 257 6.92 -1.28 4.29
C VAL A 257 6.99 0.13 3.69
N LEU A 258 5.85 0.73 3.34
CA LEU A 258 5.79 2.02 2.64
C LEU A 258 6.38 3.19 3.42
N GLY A 259 6.36 3.15 4.77
CA GLY A 259 7.00 4.14 5.63
C GLY A 259 8.52 4.26 5.43
N ALA A 260 9.16 3.25 4.88
CA ALA A 260 10.60 3.22 4.61
C ALA A 260 11.10 4.28 3.63
N VAL A 261 10.20 4.91 2.86
CA VAL A 261 10.57 6.05 1.99
C VAL A 261 11.30 7.15 2.77
N LEU A 262 10.92 7.36 4.02
CA LEU A 262 11.61 8.30 4.90
C LEU A 262 13.10 7.93 5.07
N LEU A 263 13.38 6.65 5.31
CA LEU A 263 14.74 6.14 5.43
C LEU A 263 15.52 6.21 4.12
N MET A 264 14.85 6.03 3.00
CA MET A 264 15.46 6.13 1.67
C MET A 264 15.96 7.56 1.40
N ILE A 265 15.15 8.57 1.71
CA ILE A 265 15.56 9.98 1.55
C ILE A 265 16.65 10.38 2.56
N ASP A 266 16.55 9.89 3.79
CA ASP A 266 17.61 10.11 4.79
C ASP A 266 18.92 9.49 4.34
N GLN A 267 18.91 8.25 3.85
CA GLN A 267 20.10 7.58 3.31
C GLN A 267 20.68 8.29 2.08
N TYR A 268 19.82 8.86 1.21
CA TYR A 268 20.26 9.69 0.09
C TYR A 268 21.00 10.94 0.58
N ASN A 269 20.42 11.66 1.53
CA ASN A 269 21.01 12.89 2.08
C ASN A 269 22.33 12.61 2.80
N GLN A 270 22.40 11.56 3.62
CA GLN A 270 23.63 11.15 4.30
C GLN A 270 24.72 10.78 3.29
N SER A 271 24.36 10.02 2.24
CA SER A 271 25.30 9.64 1.20
C SER A 271 25.84 10.82 0.41
N LEU A 272 25.04 11.87 0.18
CA LEU A 272 25.48 13.10 -0.47
C LEU A 272 26.47 13.88 0.41
N ARG A 273 26.23 13.97 1.72
CA ARG A 273 27.08 14.73 2.65
C ARG A 273 28.49 14.17 2.76
N VAL A 274 28.64 12.85 2.66
CA VAL A 274 29.93 12.16 2.83
C VAL A 274 30.74 12.10 1.53
N ARG A 275 30.12 12.29 0.36
CA ARG A 275 30.79 12.19 -0.93
C ARG A 275 31.57 13.45 -1.29
N LEU A 276 32.73 13.27 -1.90
CA LEU A 276 33.51 14.35 -2.49
C LEU A 276 32.69 15.08 -3.57
N PRO A 277 32.84 16.40 -3.75
CA PRO A 277 32.06 17.22 -4.68
C PRO A 277 31.99 16.67 -6.11
N GLN A 278 33.10 16.13 -6.61
CA GLN A 278 33.19 15.53 -7.95
C GLN A 278 32.25 14.32 -8.17
N PHE A 279 31.99 13.54 -7.12
CA PHE A 279 31.11 12.37 -7.19
C PHE A 279 29.64 12.68 -6.84
N GLN A 280 29.38 13.85 -6.25
CA GLN A 280 28.00 14.25 -5.89
C GLN A 280 27.12 14.43 -7.12
N THR A 281 27.70 14.95 -8.24
CA THR A 281 26.96 15.18 -9.48
C THR A 281 26.40 13.88 -10.06
N TRP A 282 27.21 12.82 -10.12
CA TRP A 282 26.79 11.52 -10.60
C TRP A 282 25.71 10.90 -9.70
N TYR A 283 25.84 11.05 -8.39
CA TYR A 283 24.88 10.53 -7.44
C TYR A 283 23.52 11.27 -7.54
N ARG A 284 23.54 12.58 -7.75
CA ARG A 284 22.33 13.37 -8.02
C ARG A 284 21.67 12.96 -9.33
N ARG A 285 22.44 12.73 -10.40
CA ARG A 285 21.89 12.21 -11.67
C ARG A 285 21.20 10.86 -11.48
N GLY A 286 21.81 9.94 -10.73
CA GLY A 286 21.17 8.67 -10.37
C GLY A 286 19.85 8.85 -9.65
N PHE A 287 19.79 9.78 -8.68
CA PHE A 287 18.53 10.08 -7.98
C PHE A 287 17.45 10.65 -8.92
N TYR A 288 17.83 11.51 -9.87
CA TYR A 288 16.88 12.03 -10.88
C TYR A 288 16.35 10.91 -11.78
N ILE A 289 17.17 9.95 -12.18
CA ILE A 289 16.74 8.79 -12.98
C ILE A 289 15.74 7.94 -12.18
N VAL A 290 16.01 7.66 -10.92
CA VAL A 290 15.10 6.92 -10.03
C VAL A 290 13.77 7.67 -9.86
N THR A 291 13.82 9.00 -9.66
CA THR A 291 12.62 9.82 -9.52
C THR A 291 11.84 9.90 -10.85
N ALA A 292 12.52 9.99 -11.99
CA ALA A 292 11.86 9.96 -13.30
C ALA A 292 11.15 8.62 -13.56
N SER A 293 11.78 7.49 -13.20
CA SER A 293 11.14 6.17 -13.26
C SER A 293 9.89 6.09 -12.36
N LEU A 294 9.94 6.72 -11.18
CA LEU A 294 8.78 6.79 -10.28
C LEU A 294 7.64 7.60 -10.90
N ILE A 295 7.95 8.78 -11.45
CA ILE A 295 6.97 9.63 -12.13
C ILE A 295 6.34 8.88 -13.31
N LEU A 296 7.16 8.20 -14.13
CA LEU A 296 6.67 7.39 -15.24
C LEU A 296 5.72 6.28 -14.77
N SER A 297 6.08 5.57 -13.70
CA SER A 297 5.23 4.51 -13.12
C SER A 297 3.91 5.08 -12.57
N ALA A 298 3.95 6.26 -11.94
CA ALA A 298 2.75 6.95 -11.46
C ALA A 298 1.84 7.36 -12.65
N LEU A 299 2.41 7.92 -13.71
CA LEU A 299 1.67 8.29 -14.92
C LEU A 299 1.03 7.07 -15.60
N LEU A 300 1.74 5.94 -15.70
CA LEU A 300 1.18 4.70 -16.24
C LEU A 300 -0.04 4.22 -15.44
N ILE A 301 -0.05 4.41 -14.12
CA ILE A 301 -1.22 4.09 -13.30
C ILE A 301 -2.34 5.11 -13.49
N ILE A 302 -2.04 6.40 -13.51
CA ILE A 302 -3.06 7.44 -13.69
C ILE A 302 -3.73 7.29 -15.06
N PHE A 303 -2.97 7.01 -16.10
CA PHE A 303 -3.46 6.85 -17.47
C PHE A 303 -3.71 5.39 -17.89
N HIS A 304 -3.89 4.47 -16.92
CA HIS A 304 -4.06 3.04 -17.20
C HIS A 304 -5.26 2.72 -18.11
N LYS A 305 -6.31 3.55 -18.12
CA LYS A 305 -7.44 3.42 -19.05
C LYS A 305 -7.00 3.69 -20.48
N VAL A 306 -6.29 4.79 -20.70
CA VAL A 306 -5.79 5.17 -22.04
C VAL A 306 -4.84 4.10 -22.57
N THR A 307 -3.90 3.61 -21.73
CA THR A 307 -2.99 2.54 -22.11
C THR A 307 -3.71 1.23 -22.41
N TYR A 308 -4.81 0.93 -21.72
CA TYR A 308 -5.63 -0.24 -22.01
C TYR A 308 -6.37 -0.12 -23.34
N ASP A 309 -7.00 1.02 -23.60
CA ASP A 309 -7.78 1.27 -24.82
C ASP A 309 -6.88 1.36 -26.09
N MET A 310 -5.64 1.83 -25.94
CA MET A 310 -4.63 1.89 -27.01
C MET A 310 -3.86 0.58 -27.22
N SER A 311 -4.01 -0.40 -26.33
CA SER A 311 -3.24 -1.65 -26.39
C SER A 311 -3.69 -2.52 -27.56
N SER A 312 -2.76 -2.90 -28.43
CA SER A 312 -2.98 -3.87 -29.53
C SER A 312 -3.39 -5.26 -29.00
N ASN A 313 -3.07 -5.58 -27.75
CA ASN A 313 -3.44 -6.84 -27.11
C ASN A 313 -3.99 -6.63 -25.69
N PRO A 314 -5.26 -6.22 -25.54
CA PRO A 314 -5.90 -5.97 -24.24
C PRO A 314 -5.85 -7.18 -23.30
N GLN A 315 -5.74 -8.40 -23.85
CA GLN A 315 -5.69 -9.65 -23.10
C GLN A 315 -4.42 -9.82 -22.27
N LYS A 316 -3.32 -9.15 -22.62
CA LYS A 316 -2.05 -9.18 -21.87
C LYS A 316 -1.86 -7.96 -20.98
N HIS A 317 -2.75 -6.96 -21.05
CA HIS A 317 -2.62 -5.73 -20.28
C HIS A 317 -2.87 -5.97 -18.77
N PHE A 318 -2.11 -5.27 -17.91
CA PHE A 318 -2.22 -5.44 -16.45
C PHE A 318 -3.61 -5.07 -15.89
N ALA A 319 -4.32 -4.11 -16.51
CA ALA A 319 -5.65 -3.68 -16.12
C ALA A 319 -6.79 -4.55 -16.70
N LYS A 320 -6.47 -5.62 -17.46
CA LYS A 320 -7.46 -6.53 -18.07
C LYS A 320 -8.54 -6.97 -17.07
N ARG A 321 -8.14 -7.40 -15.88
CA ARG A 321 -9.05 -7.93 -14.85
C ARG A 321 -10.05 -6.90 -14.32
N ILE A 322 -9.81 -5.61 -14.56
CA ILE A 322 -10.69 -4.50 -14.17
C ILE A 322 -11.63 -4.17 -15.34
N TYR A 323 -11.08 -4.00 -16.55
CA TYR A 323 -11.83 -3.51 -17.69
C TYR A 323 -12.61 -4.58 -18.44
N GLN A 324 -12.11 -5.80 -18.55
CA GLN A 324 -12.78 -6.87 -19.29
C GLN A 324 -14.21 -7.15 -18.78
N PRO A 325 -14.47 -7.34 -17.46
CA PRO A 325 -15.82 -7.55 -16.97
C PRO A 325 -16.73 -6.34 -17.15
N TYR A 326 -16.16 -5.11 -17.11
CA TYR A 326 -16.91 -3.89 -17.35
C TYR A 326 -17.40 -3.78 -18.81
N TYR A 327 -16.52 -3.98 -19.78
CA TYR A 327 -16.90 -3.94 -21.19
C TYR A 327 -17.82 -5.11 -21.56
N LEU A 328 -17.58 -6.31 -21.01
CA LEU A 328 -18.46 -7.45 -21.20
C LEU A 328 -19.88 -7.15 -20.68
N ALA A 329 -20.00 -6.57 -19.49
CA ALA A 329 -21.30 -6.18 -18.94
C ALA A 329 -22.02 -5.14 -19.81
N LYS A 330 -21.28 -4.18 -20.36
CA LYS A 330 -21.82 -3.18 -21.30
C LYS A 330 -22.32 -3.80 -22.59
N GLU A 331 -21.57 -4.75 -23.16
CA GLU A 331 -21.95 -5.49 -24.36
C GLU A 331 -23.18 -6.37 -24.12
N LEU A 332 -23.23 -7.10 -23.00
CA LEU A 332 -24.39 -7.93 -22.67
C LEU A 332 -25.68 -7.11 -22.51
N LYS A 333 -25.58 -5.94 -21.85
CA LYS A 333 -26.71 -5.02 -21.72
C LYS A 333 -27.18 -4.46 -23.07
N SER A 334 -26.27 -4.13 -23.98
CA SER A 334 -26.66 -3.67 -25.33
C SER A 334 -27.37 -4.74 -26.15
N LYS A 335 -27.14 -6.04 -25.86
CA LYS A 335 -27.81 -7.19 -26.43
C LYS A 335 -29.04 -7.67 -25.64
N ASN A 336 -29.51 -6.87 -24.66
CA ASN A 336 -30.59 -7.20 -23.73
C ASN A 336 -30.39 -8.55 -22.98
N ARG A 337 -29.16 -8.97 -22.79
CA ARG A 337 -28.82 -10.18 -22.01
C ARG A 337 -28.48 -9.79 -20.58
N HIS A 338 -29.27 -10.28 -19.61
CA HIS A 338 -29.11 -9.98 -18.20
C HIS A 338 -28.47 -11.12 -17.41
N CYS A 339 -28.12 -12.24 -18.06
CA CYS A 339 -27.41 -13.33 -17.42
C CYS A 339 -26.21 -13.79 -18.24
N TYR A 340 -25.16 -14.26 -17.53
CA TYR A 340 -23.93 -14.79 -18.13
C TYR A 340 -23.24 -15.75 -17.15
N ASP A 341 -22.79 -16.90 -17.64
CA ASP A 341 -22.09 -17.89 -16.84
C ASP A 341 -20.59 -17.83 -17.09
N THR A 342 -19.82 -17.57 -16.02
CA THR A 342 -18.36 -17.62 -16.03
C THR A 342 -17.85 -18.60 -14.97
N LYS A 343 -16.74 -19.30 -15.28
CA LYS A 343 -16.05 -20.18 -14.32
C LYS A 343 -15.27 -19.37 -13.28
N ASN A 344 -14.98 -18.10 -13.56
CA ASN A 344 -14.21 -17.25 -12.66
C ASN A 344 -15.13 -16.59 -11.62
N GLN A 345 -15.05 -17.05 -10.39
CA GLN A 345 -15.88 -16.53 -9.29
C GLN A 345 -15.73 -15.01 -9.07
N ARG A 346 -14.51 -14.46 -9.22
CA ARG A 346 -14.28 -13.01 -9.04
C ARG A 346 -14.95 -12.20 -10.14
N GLU A 347 -14.91 -12.67 -11.37
CA GLU A 347 -15.58 -12.05 -12.52
C GLU A 347 -17.11 -12.10 -12.34
N ARG A 348 -17.66 -13.19 -11.81
CA ARG A 348 -19.10 -13.31 -11.47
C ARG A 348 -19.55 -12.21 -10.51
N TYR A 349 -18.77 -11.89 -9.46
CA TYR A 349 -19.10 -10.81 -8.54
C TYR A 349 -18.98 -9.42 -9.17
N GLN A 350 -18.00 -9.20 -10.07
CA GLN A 350 -17.92 -7.94 -10.82
C GLN A 350 -19.14 -7.79 -11.74
N LEU A 351 -19.54 -8.83 -12.47
CA LEU A 351 -20.72 -8.82 -13.33
C LEU A 351 -22.01 -8.58 -12.53
N ARG A 352 -22.13 -9.19 -11.34
CA ARG A 352 -23.27 -8.95 -10.43
C ARG A 352 -23.41 -7.48 -10.05
N TYR A 353 -22.32 -6.77 -9.80
CA TYR A 353 -22.34 -5.33 -9.53
C TYR A 353 -22.91 -4.55 -10.71
N TYR A 354 -22.62 -4.96 -11.93
CA TYR A 354 -23.16 -4.34 -13.15
C TYR A 354 -24.59 -4.83 -13.50
N GLY A 355 -25.23 -5.63 -12.65
CA GLY A 355 -26.61 -6.11 -12.87
C GLY A 355 -26.72 -7.33 -13.78
N ILE A 356 -25.62 -8.04 -14.08
CA ILE A 356 -25.61 -9.30 -14.82
C ILE A 356 -25.59 -10.47 -13.82
N ARG A 357 -26.62 -11.33 -13.86
CA ARG A 357 -26.76 -12.50 -12.97
C ARG A 357 -26.13 -13.76 -13.61
N SER A 358 -26.00 -14.83 -12.83
CA SER A 358 -25.65 -16.15 -13.39
C SER A 358 -26.89 -16.82 -13.95
N CYS A 359 -26.82 -17.34 -15.16
CA CYS A 359 -27.92 -18.02 -15.79
C CYS A 359 -28.30 -19.36 -15.10
N ARG A 360 -27.38 -19.95 -14.31
CA ARG A 360 -27.61 -21.20 -13.57
C ARG A 360 -28.55 -21.07 -12.35
N ASN A 361 -28.70 -19.86 -11.81
CA ASN A 361 -29.59 -19.64 -10.65
C ASN A 361 -31.05 -19.41 -11.01
N ASP A 362 -31.38 -19.37 -12.30
CA ASP A 362 -32.77 -19.20 -12.78
C ASP A 362 -33.40 -20.53 -13.26
N ARG A 363 -32.83 -21.69 -12.87
CA ARG A 363 -33.40 -23.00 -13.08
C ARG A 363 -33.77 -23.69 -11.76
#